data_2a3aa7eab7ab1ec72fedbd8a8b093d6e
#
_entry.id   2a3aa7eab7ab1ec72fedbd8a8b093d6e
#
_cell.length_a   1.000
_cell.length_b   1.000
_cell.length_c   1.000
_cell.angle_alpha   90.00
_cell.angle_beta   90.00
_cell.angle_gamma   90.00
#
_symmetry.space_group_name_H-M   'P 1'
#
loop_
_entity.id
_entity.type
_entity.pdbx_description
1 polymer ?
#
loop_
_entity_poly.entity_id
_entity_poly.type
_entity_poly.pdbx_seq_one_letter_code
_entity_poly.pdbx_strand_id
1 'polypeptide(L)'
;MERHRIGIVIPALNEASTIGLVVSGASQYGVTIVVDDGSGDETGNLAEAAGGSVVRHDINQGYDHALNAGFARASELGCEYVVTMDADGQHNPTILSSFIQALEAGADVVVGIRDRRQRLTEHVFAWVSAAKWGIQDPLCGMKAYRIGVYKELGHFDSYVSIGTELAIFAAKRGKKIVQVPVKTRERNDEPRFGRRYSANRRILHALWRSL
;
A
#
# COMPACT_ATOMS: atom_id res chain seq x y z
N MET A 1 -9.22 -3.33 18.46
CA MET A 1 -10.03 -3.60 17.23
C MET A 1 -10.03 -5.09 16.94
N GLU A 2 -11.14 -5.67 16.52
CA GLU A 2 -11.21 -7.08 16.17
C GLU A 2 -10.48 -7.32 14.84
N ARG A 3 -9.66 -8.39 14.79
CA ARG A 3 -8.76 -8.65 13.64
C ARG A 3 -9.49 -8.80 12.30
N HIS A 4 -10.67 -9.44 12.30
CA HIS A 4 -11.46 -9.64 11.08
C HIS A 4 -11.99 -8.33 10.45
N ARG A 5 -11.95 -7.23 11.20
CA ARG A 5 -12.34 -5.89 10.69
C ARG A 5 -11.21 -5.18 9.94
N ILE A 6 -9.99 -5.74 9.96
CA ILE A 6 -8.80 -5.14 9.34
C ILE A 6 -8.34 -6.03 8.19
N GLY A 7 -8.33 -5.50 6.97
CA GLY A 7 -7.70 -6.11 5.80
C GLY A 7 -6.28 -5.59 5.63
N ILE A 8 -5.30 -6.48 5.47
CA ILE A 8 -3.92 -6.13 5.15
C ILE A 8 -3.67 -6.54 3.71
N VAL A 9 -3.67 -5.57 2.80
CA VAL A 9 -3.52 -5.78 1.36
C VAL A 9 -2.04 -5.76 1.01
N ILE A 10 -1.59 -6.86 0.40
CA ILE A 10 -0.20 -7.14 0.06
C ILE A 10 -0.11 -7.42 -1.45
N PRO A 11 0.18 -6.42 -2.30
CA PRO A 11 0.46 -6.67 -3.72
C PRO A 11 1.79 -7.39 -3.85
N ALA A 12 1.82 -8.48 -4.62
CA ALA A 12 2.99 -9.34 -4.78
C ALA A 12 3.22 -9.71 -6.25
N LEU A 13 4.48 -9.68 -6.67
CA LEU A 13 4.92 -10.16 -7.98
C LEU A 13 6.31 -10.79 -7.85
N ASN A 14 6.39 -12.11 -8.02
CA ASN A 14 7.62 -12.90 -7.88
C ASN A 14 8.33 -12.65 -6.53
N GLU A 15 7.59 -12.81 -5.42
CA GLU A 15 8.05 -12.60 -4.04
C GLU A 15 8.09 -13.92 -3.24
N ALA A 16 8.29 -15.07 -3.91
CA ALA A 16 8.29 -16.39 -3.27
C ALA A 16 9.25 -16.48 -2.07
N SER A 17 10.36 -15.74 -2.09
CA SER A 17 11.37 -15.76 -1.02
C SER A 17 10.92 -15.07 0.27
N THR A 18 9.95 -14.15 0.20
CA THR A 18 9.58 -13.26 1.31
C THR A 18 8.12 -13.39 1.74
N ILE A 19 7.23 -13.73 0.78
CA ILE A 19 5.79 -13.64 0.98
C ILE A 19 5.28 -14.46 2.17
N GLY A 20 5.79 -15.67 2.39
CA GLY A 20 5.36 -16.52 3.50
C GLY A 20 5.63 -15.87 4.86
N LEU A 21 6.81 -15.26 5.04
CA LEU A 21 7.15 -14.54 6.28
C LEU A 21 6.34 -13.26 6.45
N VAL A 22 6.10 -12.54 5.36
CA VAL A 22 5.30 -11.30 5.38
C VAL A 22 3.86 -11.60 5.78
N VAL A 23 3.23 -12.61 5.17
CA VAL A 23 1.87 -13.05 5.49
C VAL A 23 1.77 -13.52 6.94
N SER A 24 2.66 -14.41 7.38
CA SER A 24 2.67 -14.91 8.76
C SER A 24 2.84 -13.79 9.79
N GLY A 25 3.70 -12.83 9.51
CA GLY A 25 3.90 -11.68 10.39
C GLY A 25 2.70 -10.72 10.41
N ALA A 26 2.05 -10.50 9.27
CA ALA A 26 0.92 -9.60 9.15
C ALA A 26 -0.39 -10.18 9.70
N SER A 27 -0.59 -11.50 9.63
CA SER A 27 -1.82 -12.20 10.06
C SER A 27 -2.17 -12.01 11.54
N GLN A 28 -1.19 -11.61 12.36
CA GLN A 28 -1.42 -11.28 13.78
C GLN A 28 -2.26 -9.99 13.95
N TYR A 29 -2.30 -9.12 12.93
CA TYR A 29 -2.92 -7.80 12.96
C TYR A 29 -4.25 -7.72 12.21
N GLY A 30 -4.49 -8.62 11.25
CA GLY A 30 -5.70 -8.61 10.45
C GLY A 30 -5.78 -9.77 9.48
N VAL A 31 -6.80 -9.75 8.62
CA VAL A 31 -6.94 -10.68 7.49
C VAL A 31 -5.95 -10.26 6.40
N THR A 32 -4.98 -11.11 6.10
CA THR A 32 -4.02 -10.86 5.02
C THR A 32 -4.67 -11.17 3.67
N ILE A 33 -4.66 -10.19 2.77
CA ILE A 33 -5.17 -10.27 1.41
C ILE A 33 -4.00 -10.07 0.47
N VAL A 34 -3.49 -11.16 -0.08
CA VAL A 34 -2.38 -11.13 -1.04
C VAL A 34 -2.95 -11.03 -2.44
N VAL A 35 -2.49 -10.06 -3.21
CA VAL A 35 -2.81 -9.99 -4.65
C VAL A 35 -1.57 -10.41 -5.42
N ASP A 36 -1.61 -11.64 -5.93
CA ASP A 36 -0.57 -12.20 -6.80
C ASP A 36 -0.79 -11.67 -8.22
N ASP A 37 0.02 -10.69 -8.60
CA ASP A 37 -0.14 -9.95 -9.87
C ASP A 37 0.54 -10.66 -11.05
N GLY A 38 0.19 -11.94 -11.25
CA GLY A 38 0.68 -12.77 -12.35
C GLY A 38 2.12 -13.21 -12.14
N SER A 39 2.47 -13.69 -10.95
CA SER A 39 3.80 -14.23 -10.66
C SER A 39 4.11 -15.48 -11.49
N GLY A 40 5.36 -15.60 -11.93
CA GLY A 40 5.88 -16.79 -12.58
C GLY A 40 6.52 -17.81 -11.61
N ASP A 41 6.51 -17.53 -10.31
CA ASP A 41 7.05 -18.37 -9.25
C ASP A 41 5.95 -18.82 -8.27
N GLU A 42 6.33 -19.45 -7.16
CA GLU A 42 5.41 -20.00 -6.16
C GLU A 42 4.79 -18.94 -5.22
N THR A 43 4.85 -17.65 -5.55
CA THR A 43 4.39 -16.55 -4.67
C THR A 43 2.97 -16.78 -4.15
N GLY A 44 2.00 -17.05 -5.05
CA GLY A 44 0.60 -17.24 -4.65
C GLY A 44 0.39 -18.47 -3.78
N ASN A 45 1.05 -19.59 -4.10
CA ASN A 45 0.93 -20.84 -3.34
C ASN A 45 1.54 -20.71 -1.93
N LEU A 46 2.68 -20.04 -1.82
CA LEU A 46 3.32 -19.78 -0.53
C LEU A 46 2.51 -18.80 0.33
N ALA A 47 1.84 -17.82 -0.28
CA ALA A 47 0.93 -16.92 0.41
C ALA A 47 -0.27 -17.65 0.99
N GLU A 48 -0.90 -18.56 0.23
CA GLU A 48 -2.00 -19.42 0.70
C GLU A 48 -1.56 -20.35 1.82
N ALA A 49 -0.41 -21.02 1.65
CA ALA A 49 0.15 -21.90 2.66
C ALA A 49 0.44 -21.18 3.98
N ALA A 50 0.76 -19.88 3.93
CA ALA A 50 0.96 -19.01 5.10
C ALA A 50 -0.36 -18.48 5.70
N GLY A 51 -1.53 -18.82 5.14
CA GLY A 51 -2.86 -18.44 5.63
C GLY A 51 -3.41 -17.13 5.02
N GLY A 52 -2.83 -16.63 3.94
CA GLY A 52 -3.32 -15.46 3.21
C GLY A 52 -4.56 -15.78 2.35
N SER A 53 -5.49 -14.83 2.26
CA SER A 53 -6.56 -14.85 1.24
C SER A 53 -5.96 -14.33 -0.07
N VAL A 54 -5.76 -15.21 -1.06
CA VAL A 54 -5.07 -14.85 -2.30
C VAL A 54 -6.07 -14.51 -3.41
N VAL A 55 -5.84 -13.37 -4.06
CA VAL A 55 -6.45 -12.96 -5.33
C VAL A 55 -5.37 -13.13 -6.40
N ARG A 56 -5.66 -13.86 -7.48
CA ARG A 56 -4.69 -14.09 -8.57
C ARG A 56 -5.10 -13.35 -9.83
N HIS A 57 -4.14 -12.66 -10.44
CA HIS A 57 -4.25 -12.16 -11.80
C HIS A 57 -3.56 -13.15 -12.75
N ASP A 58 -4.17 -13.42 -13.91
CA ASP A 58 -3.59 -14.30 -14.93
C ASP A 58 -2.31 -13.70 -15.55
N ILE A 59 -2.21 -12.38 -15.59
CA ILE A 59 -1.08 -11.63 -16.13
C ILE A 59 -0.80 -10.44 -15.22
N ASN A 60 0.44 -9.94 -15.25
CA ASN A 60 0.85 -8.74 -14.53
C ASN A 60 0.07 -7.51 -15.04
N GLN A 61 -0.73 -6.91 -14.17
CA GLN A 61 -1.52 -5.70 -14.42
C GLN A 61 -0.90 -4.45 -13.76
N GLY A 62 0.05 -4.66 -12.85
CA GLY A 62 0.78 -3.59 -12.16
C GLY A 62 0.24 -3.27 -10.77
N TYR A 63 1.07 -2.57 -10.02
CA TYR A 63 0.91 -2.29 -8.59
C TYR A 63 -0.46 -1.68 -8.23
N ASP A 64 -0.89 -0.67 -9.00
CA ASP A 64 -2.14 0.05 -8.72
C ASP A 64 -3.38 -0.83 -8.97
N HIS A 65 -3.34 -1.70 -10.00
CA HIS A 65 -4.39 -2.68 -10.26
C HIS A 65 -4.44 -3.76 -9.17
N ALA A 66 -3.28 -4.22 -8.70
CA ALA A 66 -3.23 -5.17 -7.59
C ALA A 66 -3.83 -4.55 -6.31
N LEU A 67 -3.55 -3.29 -6.02
CA LEU A 67 -4.18 -2.60 -4.88
C LEU A 67 -5.69 -2.44 -5.08
N ASN A 68 -6.18 -2.11 -6.29
CA ASN A 68 -7.62 -2.07 -6.57
C ASN A 68 -8.30 -3.41 -6.26
N ALA A 69 -7.73 -4.52 -6.72
CA ALA A 69 -8.26 -5.87 -6.45
C ALA A 69 -8.24 -6.20 -4.94
N GLY A 70 -7.16 -5.84 -4.24
CA GLY A 70 -7.04 -6.03 -2.81
C GLY A 70 -8.07 -5.24 -2.00
N PHE A 71 -8.33 -3.99 -2.35
CA PHE A 71 -9.37 -3.16 -1.70
C PHE A 71 -10.77 -3.67 -1.97
N ALA A 72 -11.07 -4.11 -3.21
CA ALA A 72 -12.33 -4.76 -3.55
C ALA A 72 -12.54 -6.00 -2.68
N ARG A 73 -11.52 -6.87 -2.58
CA ARG A 73 -11.57 -8.08 -1.74
C ARG A 73 -11.76 -7.76 -0.26
N ALA A 74 -11.07 -6.75 0.26
CA ALA A 74 -11.26 -6.30 1.65
C ALA A 74 -12.70 -5.81 1.90
N SER A 75 -13.28 -5.09 0.95
CA SER A 75 -14.69 -4.65 1.03
C SER A 75 -15.67 -5.82 1.01
N GLU A 76 -15.45 -6.85 0.17
CA GLU A 76 -16.25 -8.08 0.12
C GLU A 76 -16.19 -8.86 1.44
N LEU A 77 -15.01 -8.92 2.07
CA LEU A 77 -14.80 -9.57 3.36
C LEU A 77 -15.38 -8.76 4.55
N GLY A 78 -15.98 -7.60 4.29
CA GLY A 78 -16.57 -6.76 5.32
C GLY A 78 -15.54 -6.03 6.21
N CYS A 79 -14.29 -5.89 5.74
CA CYS A 79 -13.29 -5.13 6.47
C CYS A 79 -13.72 -3.67 6.60
N GLU A 80 -13.52 -3.08 7.78
CA GLU A 80 -13.79 -1.67 8.05
C GLU A 80 -12.55 -0.80 7.83
N TYR A 81 -11.40 -1.41 7.90
CA TYR A 81 -10.09 -0.78 7.74
C TYR A 81 -9.22 -1.60 6.81
N VAL A 82 -8.44 -0.91 6.00
CA VAL A 82 -7.48 -1.54 5.09
C VAL A 82 -6.11 -0.91 5.30
N VAL A 83 -5.10 -1.75 5.44
CA VAL A 83 -3.69 -1.33 5.49
C VAL A 83 -2.97 -1.93 4.29
N THR A 84 -2.22 -1.13 3.55
CA THR A 84 -1.35 -1.61 2.47
C THR A 84 0.05 -1.91 3.02
N MET A 85 0.66 -3.01 2.58
CA MET A 85 2.00 -3.41 2.97
C MET A 85 2.70 -4.10 1.79
N ASP A 86 3.98 -3.79 1.56
CA ASP A 86 4.75 -4.38 0.48
C ASP A 86 5.16 -5.83 0.81
N ALA A 87 5.28 -6.69 -0.22
CA ALA A 87 5.57 -8.12 -0.10
C ALA A 87 7.07 -8.45 0.08
N ASP A 88 7.97 -7.46 -0.09
CA ASP A 88 9.42 -7.65 -0.16
C ASP A 88 10.14 -7.80 1.19
N GLY A 89 9.40 -7.81 2.28
CA GLY A 89 9.95 -7.98 3.63
C GLY A 89 10.73 -6.78 4.19
N GLN A 90 10.76 -5.64 3.50
CA GLN A 90 11.44 -4.43 3.98
C GLN A 90 10.79 -3.83 5.23
N HIS A 91 9.51 -4.09 5.44
CA HIS A 91 8.77 -3.59 6.58
C HIS A 91 8.70 -4.63 7.70
N ASN A 92 9.00 -4.21 8.93
CA ASN A 92 8.72 -5.05 10.10
C ASN A 92 7.20 -5.04 10.34
N PRO A 93 6.51 -6.20 10.39
CA PRO A 93 5.07 -6.25 10.61
C PRO A 93 4.59 -5.55 11.89
N THR A 94 5.44 -5.37 12.89
CA THR A 94 5.10 -4.64 14.13
C THR A 94 4.66 -3.20 13.88
N ILE A 95 5.06 -2.60 12.76
CA ILE A 95 4.64 -1.25 12.37
C ILE A 95 3.12 -1.15 12.16
N LEU A 96 2.47 -2.25 11.78
CA LEU A 96 1.01 -2.32 11.60
C LEU A 96 0.24 -1.85 12.83
N SER A 97 0.77 -2.12 14.04
CA SER A 97 0.16 -1.67 15.29
C SER A 97 0.01 -0.15 15.34
N SER A 98 1.01 0.61 14.89
CA SER A 98 0.96 2.07 14.89
C SER A 98 -0.08 2.63 13.93
N PHE A 99 -0.25 2.00 12.75
CA PHE A 99 -1.27 2.37 11.78
C PHE A 99 -2.67 2.09 12.31
N ILE A 100 -2.87 0.90 12.92
CA ILE A 100 -4.14 0.50 13.51
C ILE A 100 -4.52 1.42 14.68
N GLN A 101 -3.58 1.73 15.58
CA GLN A 101 -3.82 2.66 16.69
C GLN A 101 -4.23 4.05 16.20
N ALA A 102 -3.61 4.56 15.12
CA ALA A 102 -4.00 5.85 14.54
C ALA A 102 -5.43 5.83 13.98
N LEU A 103 -5.84 4.72 13.32
CA LEU A 103 -7.23 4.53 12.87
C LEU A 103 -8.21 4.44 14.04
N GLU A 104 -7.86 3.72 15.10
CA GLU A 104 -8.65 3.64 16.34
C GLU A 104 -8.80 5.00 17.02
N ALA A 105 -7.75 5.83 16.97
CA ALA A 105 -7.79 7.22 17.44
C ALA A 105 -8.58 8.18 16.54
N GLY A 106 -9.26 7.64 15.53
CA GLY A 106 -10.20 8.36 14.68
C GLY A 106 -9.58 8.98 13.43
N ALA A 107 -8.41 8.52 12.97
CA ALA A 107 -7.92 8.87 11.64
C ALA A 107 -8.81 8.23 10.55
N ASP A 108 -9.02 8.93 9.45
CA ASP A 108 -9.65 8.38 8.24
C ASP A 108 -8.60 7.74 7.33
N VAL A 109 -7.42 8.33 7.30
CA VAL A 109 -6.26 7.85 6.52
C VAL A 109 -5.00 7.95 7.38
N VAL A 110 -4.13 6.95 7.27
CA VAL A 110 -2.79 6.99 7.85
C VAL A 110 -1.77 6.81 6.72
N VAL A 111 -0.79 7.69 6.64
CA VAL A 111 0.27 7.65 5.63
C VAL A 111 1.62 7.41 6.30
N GLY A 112 2.38 6.45 5.81
CA GLY A 112 3.75 6.23 6.26
C GLY A 112 4.69 7.34 5.78
N ILE A 113 5.68 7.70 6.59
CA ILE A 113 6.78 8.58 6.20
C ILE A 113 8.06 7.75 6.26
N ARG A 114 8.67 7.49 5.11
CA ARG A 114 9.93 6.74 5.01
C ARG A 114 11.10 7.58 5.52
N ASP A 115 12.04 6.94 6.15
CA ASP A 115 13.30 7.54 6.60
C ASP A 115 14.23 7.94 5.45
N ARG A 116 14.08 7.31 4.27
CA ARG A 116 14.89 7.58 3.08
C ARG A 116 14.03 7.66 1.82
N ARG A 117 14.30 8.66 0.99
CA ARG A 117 13.80 8.80 -0.39
C ARG A 117 14.96 8.62 -1.36
N GLN A 118 14.74 7.85 -2.42
CA GLN A 118 15.82 7.42 -3.32
C GLN A 118 16.01 8.34 -4.52
N ARG A 119 14.98 9.14 -4.89
CA ARG A 119 14.96 9.90 -6.16
C ARG A 119 14.62 11.36 -5.92
N LEU A 120 15.22 12.25 -6.74
CA LEU A 120 14.90 13.67 -6.70
C LEU A 120 13.42 13.96 -6.99
N THR A 121 12.81 13.21 -7.91
CA THR A 121 11.38 13.32 -8.24
C THR A 121 10.47 12.97 -7.06
N GLU A 122 10.89 12.07 -6.17
CA GLU A 122 10.18 11.77 -4.93
C GLU A 122 10.20 12.98 -3.97
N HIS A 123 11.33 13.70 -3.89
CA HIS A 123 11.43 14.92 -3.09
C HIS A 123 10.55 16.04 -3.62
N VAL A 124 10.49 16.21 -4.96
CA VAL A 124 9.60 17.19 -5.61
C VAL A 124 8.14 16.86 -5.32
N PHE A 125 7.73 15.60 -5.51
CA PHE A 125 6.35 15.20 -5.20
C PHE A 125 6.02 15.40 -3.72
N ALA A 126 6.90 15.00 -2.83
CA ALA A 126 6.73 15.17 -1.39
C ALA A 126 6.58 16.65 -1.01
N TRP A 127 7.39 17.55 -1.57
CA TRP A 127 7.29 18.98 -1.33
C TRP A 127 5.95 19.56 -1.79
N VAL A 128 5.52 19.26 -3.02
CA VAL A 128 4.22 19.71 -3.56
C VAL A 128 3.07 19.14 -2.72
N SER A 129 3.13 17.84 -2.38
CA SER A 129 2.12 17.15 -1.62
C SER A 129 1.99 17.71 -0.20
N ALA A 130 3.10 18.01 0.46
CA ALA A 130 3.11 18.62 1.78
C ALA A 130 2.50 20.03 1.75
N ALA A 131 2.83 20.82 0.73
CA ALA A 131 2.33 22.19 0.60
C ALA A 131 0.83 22.24 0.26
N LYS A 132 0.32 21.33 -0.60
CA LYS A 132 -1.08 21.36 -1.07
C LYS A 132 -2.03 20.54 -0.21
N TRP A 133 -1.57 19.40 0.31
CA TRP A 133 -2.43 18.40 0.96
C TRP A 133 -1.95 17.98 2.35
N GLY A 134 -0.85 18.55 2.84
CA GLY A 134 -0.28 18.20 4.14
C GLY A 134 0.36 16.81 4.21
N ILE A 135 0.52 16.09 3.07
CA ILE A 135 1.07 14.73 3.01
C ILE A 135 2.56 14.80 2.71
N GLN A 136 3.41 14.37 3.66
CA GLN A 136 4.87 14.48 3.56
C GLN A 136 5.50 13.40 2.67
N ASP A 137 4.95 12.17 2.63
CA ASP A 137 5.45 11.08 1.78
C ASP A 137 4.33 10.34 1.08
N PRO A 138 3.76 10.92 0.00
CA PRO A 138 2.63 10.31 -0.71
C PRO A 138 2.99 8.99 -1.40
N LEU A 139 4.27 8.77 -1.70
CA LEU A 139 4.78 7.58 -2.38
C LEU A 139 5.18 6.43 -1.43
N CYS A 140 5.02 6.58 -0.12
CA CYS A 140 5.18 5.47 0.80
C CYS A 140 4.16 4.37 0.48
N GLY A 141 4.61 3.12 0.31
CA GLY A 141 3.73 1.97 0.07
C GLY A 141 2.82 1.64 1.25
N MET A 142 3.28 1.93 2.47
CA MET A 142 2.47 1.72 3.67
C MET A 142 1.49 2.85 3.91
N LYS A 143 0.21 2.54 3.78
CA LYS A 143 -0.91 3.44 4.08
C LYS A 143 -2.04 2.66 4.74
N ALA A 144 -2.89 3.34 5.50
CA ALA A 144 -4.09 2.73 6.02
C ALA A 144 -5.30 3.65 5.82
N TYR A 145 -6.47 3.04 5.66
CA TYR A 145 -7.69 3.74 5.31
C TYR A 145 -8.89 3.15 6.05
N ARG A 146 -9.82 4.01 6.46
CA ARG A 146 -11.20 3.55 6.66
C ARG A 146 -11.78 3.16 5.32
N ILE A 147 -12.42 2.00 5.24
CA ILE A 147 -13.01 1.51 3.97
C ILE A 147 -14.03 2.48 3.39
N GLY A 148 -14.65 3.32 4.22
CA GLY A 148 -15.56 4.38 3.78
C GLY A 148 -14.93 5.39 2.82
N VAL A 149 -13.63 5.68 2.97
CA VAL A 149 -12.90 6.57 2.05
C VAL A 149 -12.79 5.94 0.66
N TYR A 150 -12.47 4.64 0.60
CA TYR A 150 -12.46 3.87 -0.65
C TYR A 150 -13.84 3.81 -1.30
N LYS A 151 -14.89 3.52 -0.51
CA LYS A 151 -16.27 3.45 -1.01
C LYS A 151 -16.78 4.80 -1.53
N GLU A 152 -16.33 5.91 -0.96
CA GLU A 152 -16.68 7.27 -1.40
C GLU A 152 -16.06 7.60 -2.76
N LEU A 153 -14.82 7.19 -3.03
CA LEU A 153 -14.15 7.37 -4.32
C LEU A 153 -14.59 6.32 -5.35
N GLY A 154 -14.90 5.09 -4.90
CA GLY A 154 -15.34 3.97 -5.73
C GLY A 154 -14.21 3.11 -6.32
N HIS A 155 -12.97 3.51 -6.13
CA HIS A 155 -11.76 2.78 -6.56
C HIS A 155 -10.56 3.20 -5.70
N PHE A 156 -9.44 2.46 -5.79
CA PHE A 156 -8.19 2.85 -5.15
C PHE A 156 -7.34 3.73 -6.06
N ASP A 157 -7.25 3.37 -7.33
CA ASP A 157 -6.48 4.08 -8.35
C ASP A 157 -7.16 3.99 -9.72
N SER A 158 -7.19 5.09 -10.47
CA SER A 158 -7.79 5.18 -11.82
C SER A 158 -6.83 5.64 -12.91
N TYR A 159 -5.63 6.14 -12.56
CA TYR A 159 -4.70 6.75 -13.53
C TYR A 159 -3.23 6.38 -13.30
N VAL A 160 -2.96 5.25 -12.66
CA VAL A 160 -1.59 4.76 -12.35
C VAL A 160 -0.83 5.78 -11.48
N SER A 161 -1.46 6.15 -10.37
CA SER A 161 -0.97 7.17 -9.44
C SER A 161 0.17 6.71 -8.54
N ILE A 162 0.60 5.46 -8.64
CA ILE A 162 1.57 4.82 -7.73
C ILE A 162 1.02 4.84 -6.29
N GLY A 163 -0.26 4.47 -6.14
CA GLY A 163 -0.93 4.39 -4.85
C GLY A 163 -1.16 5.72 -4.14
N THR A 164 -1.21 6.85 -4.87
CA THR A 164 -1.37 8.17 -4.25
C THR A 164 -2.79 8.72 -4.35
N GLU A 165 -3.61 8.28 -5.32
CA GLU A 165 -4.91 8.86 -5.63
C GLU A 165 -5.85 8.88 -4.44
N LEU A 166 -6.06 7.74 -3.78
CA LEU A 166 -7.00 7.65 -2.66
C LEU A 166 -6.59 8.54 -1.47
N ALA A 167 -5.28 8.64 -1.17
CA ALA A 167 -4.79 9.51 -0.10
C ALA A 167 -4.97 10.99 -0.42
N ILE A 168 -4.70 11.40 -1.67
CA ILE A 168 -4.88 12.78 -2.13
C ILE A 168 -6.37 13.13 -2.21
N PHE A 169 -7.22 12.19 -2.67
CA PHE A 169 -8.67 12.37 -2.62
C PHE A 169 -9.15 12.62 -1.20
N ALA A 170 -8.70 11.83 -0.24
CA ALA A 170 -9.06 12.01 1.17
C ALA A 170 -8.65 13.40 1.69
N ALA A 171 -7.43 13.86 1.35
CA ALA A 171 -6.96 15.19 1.72
C ALA A 171 -7.84 16.30 1.09
N LYS A 172 -8.16 16.18 -0.20
CA LYS A 172 -9.06 17.14 -0.91
C LYS A 172 -10.47 17.18 -0.30
N ARG A 173 -10.90 16.09 0.34
CA ARG A 173 -12.19 15.98 1.05
C ARG A 173 -12.13 16.39 2.53
N GLY A 174 -10.99 16.89 3.01
CA GLY A 174 -10.82 17.31 4.40
C GLY A 174 -10.86 16.16 5.42
N LYS A 175 -10.58 14.91 4.98
CA LYS A 175 -10.51 13.76 5.88
C LYS A 175 -9.33 13.91 6.84
N LYS A 176 -9.47 13.34 8.04
CA LYS A 176 -8.40 13.35 9.05
C LYS A 176 -7.26 12.43 8.65
N ILE A 177 -6.13 13.01 8.25
CA ILE A 177 -4.91 12.28 7.87
C ILE A 177 -3.90 12.34 9.02
N VAL A 178 -3.41 11.18 9.43
CA VAL A 178 -2.32 11.02 10.39
C VAL A 178 -1.10 10.46 9.66
N GLN A 179 0.09 10.86 10.08
CA GLN A 179 1.32 10.39 9.45
C GLN A 179 2.20 9.67 10.49
N VAL A 180 2.73 8.50 10.11
CA VAL A 180 3.49 7.62 10.99
C VAL A 180 4.88 7.37 10.41
N PRO A 181 5.97 7.56 11.17
CA PRO A 181 7.32 7.22 10.71
C PRO A 181 7.45 5.73 10.42
N VAL A 182 8.01 5.41 9.25
CA VAL A 182 8.26 4.03 8.80
C VAL A 182 9.76 3.85 8.57
N LYS A 183 10.37 2.94 9.34
CA LYS A 183 11.74 2.52 9.11
C LYS A 183 11.76 1.40 8.09
N THR A 184 12.52 1.59 7.02
CA THR A 184 12.74 0.58 5.98
C THR A 184 14.05 -0.14 6.21
N ARG A 185 14.04 -1.48 6.06
CA ARG A 185 15.26 -2.29 6.03
C ARG A 185 15.89 -2.21 4.65
N GLU A 186 17.19 -2.44 4.56
CA GLU A 186 17.86 -2.56 3.28
C GLU A 186 17.32 -3.78 2.53
N ARG A 187 17.04 -3.61 1.24
CA ARG A 187 16.61 -4.69 0.37
C ARG A 187 17.82 -5.47 -0.11
N ASN A 188 17.74 -6.80 -0.08
CA ASN A 188 18.81 -7.65 -0.59
C ASN A 188 18.75 -7.85 -2.11
N ASP A 189 17.62 -7.45 -2.77
CA ASP A 189 17.36 -7.67 -4.19
C ASP A 189 17.30 -6.37 -4.98
N GLU A 190 17.39 -6.45 -6.33
CA GLU A 190 17.24 -5.30 -7.21
C GLU A 190 15.82 -4.70 -7.17
N PRO A 191 15.68 -3.37 -7.19
CA PRO A 191 14.37 -2.70 -7.20
C PRO A 191 13.56 -3.08 -8.44
N ARG A 192 12.36 -3.64 -8.27
CA ARG A 192 11.47 -4.03 -9.38
C ARG A 192 10.76 -2.85 -10.05
N PHE A 193 10.85 -1.66 -9.46
CA PHE A 193 10.24 -0.44 -9.97
C PHE A 193 11.04 0.17 -11.14
N GLY A 194 11.16 -0.58 -12.24
CA GLY A 194 11.64 -0.14 -13.54
C GLY A 194 13.02 0.54 -13.60
N ARG A 195 13.56 0.69 -14.80
CA ARG A 195 14.79 1.47 -15.03
C ARG A 195 14.60 2.91 -14.54
N ARG A 196 15.62 3.51 -13.97
CA ARG A 196 15.64 4.83 -13.30
C ARG A 196 14.85 5.94 -14.07
N TYR A 197 14.88 5.93 -15.39
CA TYR A 197 14.20 6.91 -16.23
C TYR A 197 12.68 6.71 -16.30
N SER A 198 12.21 5.47 -16.42
CA SER A 198 10.77 5.14 -16.46
C SER A 198 10.07 5.44 -15.13
N ALA A 199 10.73 5.16 -14.02
CA ALA A 199 10.20 5.45 -12.69
C ALA A 199 10.02 6.96 -12.45
N ASN A 200 11.01 7.78 -12.80
CA ASN A 200 10.91 9.24 -12.67
C ASN A 200 9.75 9.82 -13.50
N ARG A 201 9.58 9.33 -14.75
CA ARG A 201 8.47 9.75 -15.61
C ARG A 201 7.11 9.39 -15.00
N ARG A 202 6.98 8.20 -14.43
CA ARG A 202 5.74 7.76 -13.76
C ARG A 202 5.42 8.63 -12.53
N ILE A 203 6.42 8.95 -11.72
CA ILE A 203 6.27 9.83 -10.53
C ILE A 203 5.80 11.23 -10.95
N LEU A 204 6.42 11.82 -11.97
CA LEU A 204 6.02 13.14 -12.48
C LEU A 204 4.63 13.12 -13.10
N HIS A 205 4.27 12.05 -13.84
CA HIS A 205 2.93 11.87 -14.37
C HIS A 205 1.88 11.75 -13.24
N ALA A 206 2.15 10.95 -12.21
CA ALA A 206 1.27 10.82 -11.06
C ALA A 206 1.07 12.17 -10.33
N LEU A 207 2.16 12.94 -10.14
CA LEU A 207 2.07 14.28 -9.58
C LEU A 207 1.20 15.20 -10.44
N TRP A 208 1.45 15.27 -11.74
CA TRP A 208 0.68 16.12 -12.65
C TRP A 208 -0.81 15.79 -12.67
N ARG A 209 -1.15 14.51 -12.67
CA ARG A 209 -2.56 14.05 -12.63
C ARG A 209 -3.24 14.33 -11.29
N SER A 210 -2.46 14.48 -10.23
CA SER A 210 -2.97 14.77 -8.88
C SER A 210 -3.32 16.24 -8.66
N LEU A 211 -2.71 17.16 -9.45
CA LEU A 211 -2.88 18.62 -9.32
C LEU A 211 -4.25 19.11 -9.76
#